data_ac517cfea25d40cae073aef9a192aad4
#
_entry.id   ac517cfea25d40cae073aef9a192aad4
#
_cell.length_a   1.000
_cell.length_b   1.000
_cell.length_c   1.000
_cell.angle_alpha   90.00
_cell.angle_beta   90.00
_cell.angle_gamma   90.00
#
_symmetry.space_group_name_H-M   'P 1'
#
loop_
_entity.id
_entity.type
_entity.pdbx_description
1 polymer ?
#
loop_
_entity_poly.entity_id
_entity_poly.type
_entity_poly.pdbx_seq_one_letter_code
_entity_poly.pdbx_strand_id
1 'polypeptide(L)'
;MEITYDDFKKVQIKVGTVLEVKVNEKARKPSLIVKVDFGKDIGIKQSSAQITHYYTPENLVGKQVIGVCNFPTKNIAGVVSEVLVLGAIEKDGKVVLVHPSQKTDNGLDIA
;
A
#
# COMPACT_ATOMS: atom_id res chain seq x y z
N MET A 1 -23.22 6.59 -8.32
CA MET A 1 -23.33 5.12 -8.42
C MET A 1 -23.23 4.50 -7.03
N GLU A 2 -24.24 3.76 -6.66
CA GLU A 2 -24.23 3.05 -5.39
C GLU A 2 -23.63 1.66 -5.55
N ILE A 3 -22.99 1.16 -4.49
CA ILE A 3 -22.52 -0.21 -4.39
C ILE A 3 -23.23 -0.89 -3.22
N THR A 4 -23.22 -2.21 -3.20
CA THR A 4 -23.75 -2.98 -2.10
C THR A 4 -22.66 -3.30 -1.08
N TYR A 5 -23.06 -3.69 0.13
CA TYR A 5 -22.11 -4.16 1.13
C TYR A 5 -21.36 -5.41 0.64
N ASP A 6 -22.03 -6.29 -0.11
CA ASP A 6 -21.39 -7.47 -0.70
C ASP A 6 -20.29 -7.07 -1.70
N ASP A 7 -20.47 -5.99 -2.45
CA ASP A 7 -19.42 -5.46 -3.33
C ASP A 7 -18.19 -5.04 -2.53
N PHE A 8 -18.40 -4.34 -1.41
CA PHE A 8 -17.31 -3.94 -0.54
C PHE A 8 -16.57 -5.14 0.06
N LYS A 9 -17.28 -6.18 0.44
CA LYS A 9 -16.69 -7.39 1.04
C LYS A 9 -15.79 -8.17 0.08
N LYS A 10 -15.93 -7.98 -1.22
CA LYS A 10 -15.05 -8.60 -2.23
C LYS A 10 -13.64 -8.02 -2.20
N VAL A 11 -13.48 -6.81 -1.69
CA VAL A 11 -12.18 -6.14 -1.61
C VAL A 11 -11.50 -6.53 -0.31
N GLN A 12 -10.34 -7.18 -0.41
CA GLN A 12 -9.56 -7.57 0.76
C GLN A 12 -8.66 -6.43 1.20
N ILE A 13 -9.15 -5.62 2.13
CA ILE A 13 -8.43 -4.46 2.65
C ILE A 13 -7.86 -4.84 4.01
N LYS A 14 -6.54 -4.75 4.17
CA LYS A 14 -5.82 -5.24 5.35
C LYS A 14 -4.85 -4.21 5.91
N VAL A 15 -4.57 -4.34 7.20
CA VAL A 15 -3.51 -3.59 7.87
C VAL A 15 -2.18 -4.28 7.64
N GLY A 16 -1.14 -3.50 7.33
CA GLY A 16 0.22 -4.02 7.22
C GLY A 16 1.24 -3.05 7.76
N THR A 17 2.43 -3.56 8.03
CA THR A 17 3.58 -2.76 8.48
C THR A 17 4.64 -2.72 7.40
N VAL A 18 5.14 -1.54 7.08
CA VAL A 18 6.19 -1.36 6.08
C VAL A 18 7.52 -1.89 6.63
N LEU A 19 8.11 -2.85 5.93
CA LEU A 19 9.37 -3.47 6.32
C LEU A 19 10.56 -2.86 5.59
N GLU A 20 10.42 -2.56 4.31
CA GLU A 20 11.51 -2.11 3.47
C GLU A 20 10.98 -1.15 2.41
N VAL A 21 11.75 -0.11 2.11
CA VAL A 21 11.42 0.87 1.07
C VAL A 21 12.67 1.17 0.28
N LYS A 22 12.56 1.10 -1.05
CA LYS A 22 13.64 1.47 -1.98
C LYS A 22 13.10 2.43 -3.02
N VAL A 23 13.94 3.35 -3.47
CA VAL A 23 13.62 4.20 -4.60
C VAL A 23 13.70 3.37 -5.89
N ASN A 24 12.68 3.44 -6.73
CA ASN A 24 12.71 2.79 -8.04
C ASN A 24 13.32 3.75 -9.07
N GLU A 25 14.60 3.57 -9.34
CA GLU A 25 15.35 4.41 -10.28
C GLU A 25 14.96 4.16 -11.74
N LYS A 26 14.33 3.04 -12.06
CA LYS A 26 13.91 2.69 -13.42
C LYS A 26 12.56 3.29 -13.80
N ALA A 27 11.79 3.81 -12.84
CA ALA A 27 10.49 4.39 -13.13
C ALA A 27 10.64 5.76 -13.77
N ARG A 28 9.79 6.06 -14.76
CA ARG A 28 9.77 7.38 -15.42
C ARG A 28 9.37 8.49 -14.45
N LYS A 29 8.40 8.21 -13.60
CA LYS A 29 8.01 9.09 -12.51
C LYS A 29 8.60 8.56 -11.21
N PRO A 30 9.08 9.43 -10.32
CA PRO A 30 9.62 8.97 -9.05
C PRO A 30 8.63 8.07 -8.32
N SER A 31 9.09 6.89 -7.91
CA SER A 31 8.27 5.93 -7.18
C SER A 31 9.10 5.20 -6.14
N LEU A 32 8.41 4.61 -5.17
CA LEU A 32 9.01 3.77 -4.13
C LEU A 32 8.57 2.33 -4.31
N ILE A 33 9.49 1.41 -4.07
CA ILE A 33 9.21 -0.01 -3.95
C ILE A 33 9.04 -0.28 -2.47
N VAL A 34 7.83 -0.66 -2.06
CA VAL A 34 7.46 -0.80 -0.65
C VAL A 34 7.13 -2.25 -0.37
N LYS A 35 7.83 -2.86 0.59
CA LYS A 35 7.50 -4.20 1.09
C LYS A 35 6.73 -4.07 2.40
N VAL A 36 5.59 -4.73 2.46
CA VAL A 36 4.64 -4.62 3.57
C VAL A 36 4.33 -6.01 4.12
N ASP A 37 4.39 -6.13 5.43
CA ASP A 37 4.00 -7.34 6.14
C ASP A 37 2.52 -7.26 6.53
N PHE A 38 1.70 -8.12 5.92
CA PHE A 38 0.26 -8.21 6.19
C PHE A 38 -0.09 -9.37 7.12
N GLY A 39 0.87 -9.90 7.85
CA GLY A 39 0.63 -10.98 8.80
C GLY A 39 0.78 -12.37 8.19
N LYS A 40 0.55 -13.39 9.01
CA LYS A 40 0.80 -14.79 8.67
C LYS A 40 0.03 -15.28 7.44
N ASP A 41 -1.24 -14.91 7.32
CA ASP A 41 -2.11 -15.49 6.30
C ASP A 41 -1.84 -14.91 4.90
N ILE A 42 -1.50 -13.64 4.84
CA ILE A 42 -1.24 -12.94 3.57
C ILE A 42 0.26 -12.88 3.29
N GLY A 43 1.06 -12.66 4.32
CA GLY A 43 2.50 -12.59 4.20
C GLY A 43 2.99 -11.22 3.75
N ILE A 44 4.22 -11.21 3.24
CA ILE A 44 4.87 -9.98 2.78
C ILE A 44 4.53 -9.76 1.31
N LYS A 45 4.05 -8.56 1.00
CA LYS A 45 3.70 -8.15 -0.36
C LYS A 45 4.46 -6.89 -0.75
N GLN A 46 4.70 -6.74 -2.04
CA GLN A 46 5.44 -5.62 -2.60
C GLN A 46 4.52 -4.74 -3.41
N SER A 47 4.71 -3.43 -3.29
CA SER A 47 3.96 -2.42 -4.04
C SER A 47 4.93 -1.45 -4.72
N SER A 48 4.60 -1.03 -5.93
CA SER A 48 5.23 0.12 -6.57
C SER A 48 4.28 1.31 -6.40
N ALA A 49 4.73 2.38 -5.76
CA ALA A 49 3.88 3.49 -5.38
C ALA A 49 4.52 4.85 -5.71
N GLN A 50 3.74 5.72 -6.37
CA GLN A 50 4.17 7.08 -6.68
C GLN A 50 3.83 8.02 -5.51
N ILE A 51 4.60 7.90 -4.42
CA ILE A 51 4.34 8.58 -3.15
C ILE A 51 5.54 9.36 -2.65
N THR A 52 6.41 9.82 -3.55
CA THR A 52 7.70 10.42 -3.16
C THR A 52 7.61 11.87 -2.65
N HIS A 53 6.44 12.52 -2.70
CA HIS A 53 6.32 13.89 -2.20
C HIS A 53 6.49 14.00 -0.69
N TYR A 54 5.89 13.05 0.06
CA TYR A 54 5.90 13.08 1.53
C TYR A 54 6.70 11.95 2.15
N TYR A 55 7.04 10.90 1.37
CA TYR A 55 7.64 9.69 1.91
C TYR A 55 9.01 9.42 1.32
N THR A 56 9.88 8.97 2.21
CA THR A 56 11.24 8.50 1.90
C THR A 56 11.40 7.13 2.53
N PRO A 57 12.43 6.35 2.15
CA PRO A 57 12.71 5.10 2.87
C PRO A 57 12.81 5.31 4.39
N GLU A 58 13.41 6.40 4.83
CA GLU A 58 13.67 6.67 6.24
C GLU A 58 12.41 6.97 7.04
N ASN A 59 11.43 7.66 6.45
CA ASN A 59 10.23 8.04 7.19
C ASN A 59 9.05 7.09 7.03
N LEU A 60 9.18 6.08 6.18
CA LEU A 60 8.09 5.14 5.91
C LEU A 60 8.31 3.76 6.55
N VAL A 61 9.55 3.28 6.66
CA VAL A 61 9.85 1.99 7.30
C VAL A 61 9.34 1.98 8.75
N GLY A 62 8.65 0.89 9.12
CA GLY A 62 8.06 0.73 10.46
C GLY A 62 6.67 1.32 10.63
N LYS A 63 6.20 2.08 9.67
CA LYS A 63 4.83 2.65 9.71
C LYS A 63 3.81 1.62 9.26
N GLN A 64 2.61 1.70 9.83
CA GLN A 64 1.49 0.90 9.34
C GLN A 64 0.79 1.60 8.18
N VAL A 65 0.28 0.79 7.27
CA VAL A 65 -0.45 1.22 6.09
C VAL A 65 -1.69 0.34 5.92
N ILE A 66 -2.56 0.75 5.01
CA ILE A 66 -3.73 -0.01 4.63
C ILE A 66 -3.56 -0.39 3.15
N GLY A 67 -3.75 -1.66 2.83
CA GLY A 67 -3.57 -2.13 1.47
C GLY A 67 -4.69 -3.04 0.99
N VAL A 68 -4.96 -2.99 -0.32
CA VAL A 68 -5.84 -3.94 -0.99
C VAL A 68 -4.99 -5.10 -1.49
N CYS A 69 -5.28 -6.31 -0.99
CA CYS A 69 -4.41 -7.47 -1.14
C CYS A 69 -4.88 -8.47 -2.20
N ASN A 70 -6.01 -8.26 -2.82
CA ASN A 70 -6.57 -9.23 -3.78
C ASN A 70 -6.73 -8.73 -5.22
N PHE A 71 -5.93 -7.74 -5.62
CA PHE A 71 -5.76 -7.44 -7.04
C PHE A 71 -4.82 -8.46 -7.69
N PRO A 72 -4.98 -8.73 -8.99
CA PRO A 72 -3.94 -9.47 -9.73
C PRO A 72 -2.62 -8.72 -9.65
N THR A 73 -1.51 -9.46 -9.68
CA THR A 73 -0.19 -8.85 -9.74
C THR A 73 0.00 -8.08 -11.04
N LYS A 74 0.78 -7.00 -10.98
CA LYS A 74 1.03 -6.13 -12.13
C LYS A 74 2.51 -5.74 -12.15
N ASN A 75 3.13 -5.83 -13.33
CA ASN A 75 4.50 -5.35 -13.50
C ASN A 75 4.46 -3.85 -13.79
N ILE A 76 5.11 -3.08 -12.94
CA ILE A 76 5.18 -1.61 -13.06
C ILE A 76 6.66 -1.21 -13.02
N ALA A 77 7.18 -0.70 -14.15
CA ALA A 77 8.57 -0.27 -14.27
C ALA A 77 9.58 -1.32 -13.77
N GLY A 78 9.37 -2.59 -14.16
CA GLY A 78 10.24 -3.70 -13.79
C GLY A 78 10.00 -4.28 -12.40
N VAL A 79 9.00 -3.78 -11.68
CA VAL A 79 8.65 -4.22 -10.32
C VAL A 79 7.31 -4.92 -10.33
N VAL A 80 7.25 -6.12 -9.76
CA VAL A 80 5.98 -6.84 -9.58
C VAL A 80 5.24 -6.22 -8.41
N SER A 81 4.13 -5.53 -8.69
CA SER A 81 3.27 -4.92 -7.67
C SER A 81 2.14 -5.89 -7.34
N GLU A 82 2.05 -6.27 -6.07
CA GLU A 82 1.15 -7.30 -5.57
C GLU A 82 0.03 -6.73 -4.69
N VAL A 83 0.17 -5.50 -4.26
CA VAL A 83 -0.77 -4.86 -3.33
C VAL A 83 -0.91 -3.39 -3.69
N LEU A 84 -2.10 -2.85 -3.49
CA LEU A 84 -2.35 -1.41 -3.60
C LEU A 84 -2.36 -0.80 -2.21
N VAL A 85 -1.34 -0.02 -1.89
CA VAL A 85 -1.30 0.75 -0.64
C VAL A 85 -2.20 1.97 -0.81
N LEU A 86 -3.16 2.13 0.11
CA LEU A 86 -4.18 3.16 -0.02
C LEU A 86 -3.72 4.52 0.49
N GLY A 87 -4.13 5.56 -0.20
CA GLY A 87 -3.83 6.92 0.19
C GLY A 87 -4.87 7.91 -0.33
N ALA A 88 -4.94 9.05 0.34
CA ALA A 88 -5.75 10.17 -0.11
C ALA A 88 -4.97 10.95 -1.16
N ILE A 89 -5.60 11.20 -2.29
CA ILE A 89 -4.99 11.93 -3.42
C ILE A 89 -5.37 13.39 -3.29
N GLU A 90 -4.38 14.24 -3.07
CA GLU A 90 -4.58 15.68 -3.00
C GLU A 90 -4.84 16.27 -4.41
N LYS A 91 -5.35 17.51 -4.46
CA LYS A 91 -5.72 18.14 -5.73
C LYS A 91 -4.57 18.22 -6.73
N ASP A 92 -3.34 18.38 -6.25
CA ASP A 92 -2.13 18.44 -7.08
C ASP A 92 -1.50 17.07 -7.36
N GLY A 93 -2.16 15.99 -6.96
CA GLY A 93 -1.72 14.62 -7.19
C GLY A 93 -0.80 14.04 -6.11
N LYS A 94 -0.46 14.80 -5.08
CA LYS A 94 0.31 14.28 -3.95
C LYS A 94 -0.54 13.30 -3.15
N VAL A 95 0.09 12.29 -2.57
CA VAL A 95 -0.61 11.21 -1.86
C VAL A 95 -0.25 11.24 -0.38
N VAL A 96 -1.29 11.22 0.46
CA VAL A 96 -1.17 11.05 1.90
C VAL A 96 -1.70 9.66 2.25
N LEU A 97 -0.83 8.79 2.77
CA LEU A 97 -1.20 7.41 3.05
C LEU A 97 -2.21 7.30 4.19
N VAL A 98 -3.11 6.33 4.04
CA VAL A 98 -4.09 5.98 5.08
C VAL A 98 -3.44 5.00 6.04
N HIS A 99 -3.64 5.20 7.34
CA HIS A 99 -3.13 4.30 8.36
C HIS A 99 -4.08 4.24 9.55
N PRO A 100 -3.98 3.17 10.38
CA PRO A 100 -4.78 3.11 11.62
C PRO A 100 -4.38 4.27 12.55
N SER A 101 -5.34 4.78 13.30
CA SER A 101 -5.08 5.89 14.25
C SER A 101 -4.17 5.49 15.40
N GLN A 102 -4.04 4.19 15.64
CA GLN A 102 -3.12 3.62 16.63
C GLN A 102 -2.57 2.29 16.09
N LYS A 103 -1.44 1.85 16.63
CA LYS A 103 -0.85 0.58 16.25
C LYS A 103 -1.82 -0.57 16.54
N THR A 104 -1.95 -1.47 15.57
CA THR A 104 -2.78 -2.66 15.69
C THR A 104 -2.12 -3.85 14.99
N ASP A 105 -2.74 -5.02 14.99
CA ASP A 105 -2.15 -6.21 14.40
C ASP A 105 -2.15 -6.16 12.87
N ASN A 106 -1.09 -6.68 12.26
CA ASN A 106 -1.03 -6.87 10.82
C ASN A 106 -2.03 -7.95 10.39
N GLY A 107 -2.65 -7.75 9.23
CA GLY A 107 -3.58 -8.71 8.68
C GLY A 107 -5.03 -8.53 9.10
N LEU A 108 -5.32 -7.56 9.95
CA LEU A 108 -6.71 -7.26 10.31
C LEU A 108 -7.48 -6.71 9.13
N ASP A 109 -8.75 -7.11 9.03
CA ASP A 109 -9.66 -6.60 8.00
C ASP A 109 -10.06 -5.16 8.29
N ILE A 110 -10.22 -4.40 7.22
CA ILE A 110 -10.87 -3.09 7.28
C ILE A 110 -12.34 -3.30 6.93
N ALA A 111 -13.19 -2.84 7.81
CA ALA A 111 -14.63 -3.03 7.67
C ALA A 111 -15.34 -1.70 7.43
#